data_63ad799bd5019be90610703956e6dd35
#
_entry.id   63ad799bd5019be90610703956e6dd35
#
_cell.length_a   1.000
_cell.length_b   1.000
_cell.length_c   1.000
_cell.angle_alpha   90.00
_cell.angle_beta   90.00
_cell.angle_gamma   90.00
#
_symmetry.space_group_name_H-M   'P 1'
#
loop_
_entity.id
_entity.type
_entity.pdbx_description
1 polymer ?
#
loop_
_entity_poly.entity_id
_entity_poly.type
_entity_poly.pdbx_seq_one_letter_code
_entity_poly.pdbx_strand_id
1 'polypeptide(L)'
;MTPSAVAFVPARSGSERVPGKNVRPLAGHPLLAYAIETALQSGVFERVVCSTDSEEIAAVARWYGADVPFLRPAEYATSTSPDIEWLAFTLERLGQGYELFAIVRATNPFRGPDAVRRGLEQLLATPEADSLRAVELVKQHPGKMWLLAENRRTMRPLLDQATLDVAWHAGQYQALPPVYVQSSALEIAWSRVVAETGTREGGVVAPFFTGGYESVNVDDEEDWERAERLVSSGAAVLTVVGRPPYAHGR
;
A
#
# COMPACT_ATOMS: atom_id res chain seq x y z
N MET A 1 -19.69 2.19 -19.14
CA MET A 1 -18.36 2.86 -19.30
C MET A 1 -17.54 2.48 -18.07
N THR A 2 -16.26 2.20 -18.24
CA THR A 2 -15.36 1.98 -17.10
C THR A 2 -15.13 3.33 -16.41
N PRO A 3 -15.24 3.41 -15.07
CA PRO A 3 -15.00 4.66 -14.35
C PRO A 3 -13.58 5.18 -14.59
N SER A 4 -13.42 6.50 -14.62
CA SER A 4 -12.10 7.14 -14.70
C SER A 4 -11.30 6.87 -13.44
N ALA A 5 -10.05 6.42 -13.57
CA ALA A 5 -9.22 6.01 -12.44
C ALA A 5 -7.82 6.60 -12.49
N VAL A 6 -7.28 6.99 -11.33
CA VAL A 6 -5.91 7.46 -11.15
C VAL A 6 -5.15 6.58 -10.16
N ALA A 7 -3.89 6.26 -10.47
CA ALA A 7 -2.99 5.61 -9.51
C ALA A 7 -2.12 6.63 -8.80
N PHE A 8 -1.99 6.52 -7.49
CA PHE A 8 -1.04 7.27 -6.69
C PHE A 8 0.09 6.36 -6.19
N VAL A 9 1.32 6.78 -6.45
CA VAL A 9 2.53 6.15 -5.92
C VAL A 9 3.13 7.10 -4.87
N PRO A 10 2.81 6.93 -3.57
CA PRO A 10 3.37 7.78 -2.54
C PRO A 10 4.83 7.43 -2.27
N ALA A 11 5.71 8.44 -2.30
CA ALA A 11 7.14 8.29 -2.12
C ALA A 11 7.74 9.51 -1.40
N ARG A 12 7.61 9.58 -0.06
CA ARG A 12 8.23 10.65 0.73
C ARG A 12 9.75 10.47 0.87
N SER A 13 10.48 11.57 1.05
CA SER A 13 11.95 11.58 1.22
C SER A 13 12.39 10.99 2.58
N GLY A 14 11.62 11.23 3.64
CA GLY A 14 11.94 10.90 5.02
C GLY A 14 11.74 9.42 5.38
N SER A 15 12.39 8.49 4.67
CA SER A 15 12.39 7.07 5.03
C SER A 15 13.38 6.80 6.15
N GLU A 16 12.90 6.65 7.40
CA GLU A 16 13.74 6.52 8.61
C GLU A 16 14.34 5.12 8.78
N ARG A 17 13.52 4.06 8.61
CA ARG A 17 13.94 2.65 8.84
C ARG A 17 14.85 2.10 7.74
N VAL A 18 14.66 2.54 6.51
CA VAL A 18 15.53 2.25 5.36
C VAL A 18 15.80 3.56 4.66
N PRO A 19 16.96 4.22 4.89
CA PRO A 19 17.28 5.49 4.27
C PRO A 19 17.23 5.43 2.75
N GLY A 20 16.56 6.42 2.14
CA GLY A 20 16.41 6.48 0.69
C GLY A 20 15.60 5.32 0.07
N LYS A 21 14.83 4.58 0.85
CA LYS A 21 14.12 3.35 0.45
C LYS A 21 13.49 3.44 -0.95
N ASN A 22 12.76 4.50 -1.23
CA ASN A 22 12.02 4.64 -2.48
C ASN A 22 12.92 4.69 -3.73
N VAL A 23 14.13 5.22 -3.59
CA VAL A 23 15.12 5.35 -4.67
C VAL A 23 16.26 4.34 -4.57
N ARG A 24 16.34 3.56 -3.50
CA ARG A 24 17.31 2.48 -3.32
C ARG A 24 17.10 1.40 -4.38
N PRO A 25 18.17 0.94 -5.07
CA PRO A 25 18.04 -0.07 -6.11
C PRO A 25 17.74 -1.47 -5.55
N LEU A 26 16.67 -2.10 -6.04
CA LEU A 26 16.38 -3.52 -5.91
C LEU A 26 16.51 -4.13 -7.30
N ALA A 27 17.33 -5.15 -7.49
CA ALA A 27 17.54 -5.81 -8.80
C ALA A 27 17.78 -4.82 -9.97
N GLY A 28 18.53 -3.74 -9.72
CA GLY A 28 18.98 -2.79 -10.73
C GLY A 28 18.09 -1.57 -10.95
N HIS A 29 16.88 -1.52 -10.38
CA HIS A 29 16.00 -0.35 -10.47
C HIS A 29 15.59 0.16 -9.09
N PRO A 30 15.36 1.49 -8.93
CA PRO A 30 14.78 2.04 -7.70
C PRO A 30 13.49 1.33 -7.31
N LEU A 31 13.27 1.13 -6.00
CA LEU A 31 12.09 0.43 -5.50
C LEU A 31 10.77 1.02 -6.05
N LEU A 32 10.68 2.35 -6.15
CA LEU A 32 9.49 3.04 -6.68
C LEU A 32 9.21 2.73 -8.15
N ALA A 33 10.22 2.34 -8.94
CA ALA A 33 10.05 2.04 -10.36
C ALA A 33 9.09 0.85 -10.57
N TYR A 34 9.16 -0.16 -9.71
CA TYR A 34 8.28 -1.33 -9.80
C TYR A 34 6.81 -0.97 -9.55
N ALA A 35 6.53 -0.07 -8.62
CA ALA A 35 5.17 0.39 -8.38
C ALA A 35 4.61 1.22 -9.55
N ILE A 36 5.44 2.09 -10.12
CA ILE A 36 5.07 2.90 -11.29
C ILE A 36 4.80 1.98 -12.49
N GLU A 37 5.72 1.08 -12.80
CA GLU A 37 5.56 0.13 -13.92
C GLU A 37 4.36 -0.80 -13.72
N THR A 38 4.12 -1.27 -12.49
CA THR A 38 2.93 -2.05 -12.18
C THR A 38 1.65 -1.27 -12.48
N ALA A 39 1.58 -0.02 -12.05
CA ALA A 39 0.42 0.83 -12.32
C ALA A 39 0.24 1.09 -13.82
N LEU A 40 1.30 1.43 -14.54
CA LEU A 40 1.26 1.67 -15.99
C LEU A 40 0.87 0.40 -16.77
N GLN A 41 1.50 -0.74 -16.49
CA GLN A 41 1.26 -2.00 -17.17
C GLN A 41 -0.08 -2.64 -16.81
N SER A 42 -0.72 -2.22 -15.72
CA SER A 42 -2.09 -2.64 -15.43
C SER A 42 -3.08 -2.20 -16.50
N GLY A 43 -2.83 -1.05 -17.14
CA GLY A 43 -3.66 -0.50 -18.21
C GLY A 43 -5.03 -0.01 -17.75
N VAL A 44 -5.28 0.08 -16.42
CA VAL A 44 -6.60 0.45 -15.87
C VAL A 44 -6.67 1.92 -15.41
N PHE A 45 -5.53 2.61 -15.36
CA PHE A 45 -5.46 4.00 -14.92
C PHE A 45 -5.25 4.95 -16.09
N GLU A 46 -5.98 6.04 -16.10
CA GLU A 46 -5.78 7.14 -17.06
C GLU A 46 -4.47 7.89 -16.76
N ARG A 47 -4.06 7.88 -15.49
CA ARG A 47 -2.88 8.61 -15.03
C ARG A 47 -2.21 7.89 -13.87
N VAL A 48 -0.87 7.91 -13.83
CA VAL A 48 -0.07 7.45 -12.70
C VAL A 48 0.67 8.64 -12.13
N VAL A 49 0.37 9.00 -10.90
CA VAL A 49 0.91 10.19 -10.21
C VAL A 49 1.79 9.76 -9.05
N CYS A 50 3.04 10.20 -9.03
CA CYS A 50 3.88 10.04 -7.86
C CYS A 50 3.72 11.26 -6.93
N SER A 51 3.30 11.01 -5.70
CA SER A 51 3.17 12.04 -4.67
C SER A 51 4.43 12.03 -3.79
N THR A 52 5.27 13.04 -3.95
CA THR A 52 6.55 13.18 -3.24
C THR A 52 6.80 14.63 -2.82
N ASP A 53 7.58 14.81 -1.76
CA ASP A 53 8.09 16.08 -1.23
C ASP A 53 9.51 16.41 -1.74
N SER A 54 10.10 15.53 -2.58
CA SER A 54 11.50 15.63 -3.04
C SER A 54 11.60 15.76 -4.55
N GLU A 55 12.32 16.77 -5.04
CA GLU A 55 12.62 16.91 -6.47
C GLU A 55 13.49 15.76 -7.01
N GLU A 56 14.36 15.19 -6.17
CA GLU A 56 15.17 14.03 -6.56
C GLU A 56 14.26 12.82 -6.85
N ILE A 57 13.33 12.50 -5.92
CA ILE A 57 12.36 11.41 -6.13
C ILE A 57 11.44 11.74 -7.30
N ALA A 58 11.04 13.00 -7.48
CA ALA A 58 10.22 13.44 -8.59
C ALA A 58 10.92 13.21 -9.94
N ALA A 59 12.22 13.52 -10.04
CA ALA A 59 13.00 13.26 -11.26
C ALA A 59 13.06 11.76 -11.58
N VAL A 60 13.30 10.92 -10.56
CA VAL A 60 13.27 9.47 -10.72
C VAL A 60 11.89 8.99 -11.18
N ALA A 61 10.81 9.45 -10.53
CA ALA A 61 9.44 9.05 -10.87
C ALA A 61 9.06 9.43 -12.31
N ARG A 62 9.40 10.65 -12.75
CA ARG A 62 9.18 11.11 -14.13
C ARG A 62 9.97 10.26 -15.14
N TRP A 63 11.21 9.86 -14.79
CA TRP A 63 12.00 8.97 -15.64
C TRP A 63 11.30 7.64 -15.90
N TYR A 64 10.62 7.08 -14.89
CA TYR A 64 9.86 5.83 -15.02
C TYR A 64 8.43 6.02 -15.53
N GLY A 65 8.02 7.25 -15.89
CA GLY A 65 6.76 7.52 -16.58
C GLY A 65 5.60 7.94 -15.69
N ALA A 66 5.83 8.16 -14.40
CA ALA A 66 4.82 8.77 -13.55
C ALA A 66 4.81 10.29 -13.71
N ASP A 67 3.63 10.88 -13.57
CA ASP A 67 3.49 12.32 -13.44
C ASP A 67 3.83 12.79 -12.02
N VAL A 68 4.48 13.95 -11.92
CA VAL A 68 4.66 14.68 -10.65
C VAL A 68 4.27 16.13 -10.92
N PRO A 69 2.97 16.44 -10.88
CA PRO A 69 2.48 17.77 -11.26
C PRO A 69 2.83 18.87 -10.26
N PHE A 70 3.09 18.49 -9.02
CA PHE A 70 3.50 19.36 -7.92
C PHE A 70 4.19 18.53 -6.83
N LEU A 71 4.97 19.18 -5.99
CA LEU A 71 5.51 18.54 -4.79
C LEU A 71 4.46 18.53 -3.66
N ARG A 72 4.49 17.46 -2.88
CA ARG A 72 3.72 17.33 -1.66
C ARG A 72 4.24 18.35 -0.63
N PRO A 73 3.38 19.14 0.02
CA PRO A 73 3.77 19.98 1.14
C PRO A 73 4.47 19.19 2.26
N ALA A 74 5.47 19.79 2.88
CA ALA A 74 6.29 19.13 3.90
C ALA A 74 5.46 18.68 5.12
N GLU A 75 4.43 19.45 5.48
CA GLU A 75 3.48 19.10 6.56
C GLU A 75 2.74 17.78 6.30
N TYR A 76 2.55 17.37 5.04
CA TYR A 76 1.92 16.09 4.67
C TYR A 76 2.93 14.97 4.38
N ALA A 77 4.22 15.21 4.65
CA ALA A 77 5.30 14.27 4.37
C ALA A 77 6.05 13.81 5.64
N THR A 78 5.56 14.16 6.84
CA THR A 78 6.17 13.76 8.11
C THR A 78 6.01 12.25 8.38
N SER A 79 6.74 11.72 9.37
CA SER A 79 6.62 10.31 9.77
C SER A 79 5.27 9.95 10.39
N THR A 80 4.52 10.95 10.86
CA THR A 80 3.23 10.80 11.53
C THR A 80 2.05 11.34 10.72
N SER A 81 2.29 11.99 9.58
CA SER A 81 1.22 12.48 8.70
C SER A 81 0.37 11.32 8.17
N PRO A 82 -0.95 11.31 8.43
CA PRO A 82 -1.83 10.29 7.90
C PRO A 82 -1.99 10.42 6.38
N ASP A 83 -2.17 9.29 5.71
CA ASP A 83 -2.26 9.26 4.24
C ASP A 83 -3.39 10.13 3.68
N ILE A 84 -4.47 10.30 4.44
CA ILE A 84 -5.62 11.10 3.98
C ILE A 84 -5.25 12.56 3.67
N GLU A 85 -4.27 13.14 4.38
CA GLU A 85 -3.86 14.53 4.17
C GLU A 85 -3.24 14.73 2.78
N TRP A 86 -2.21 13.94 2.44
CA TRP A 86 -1.61 14.07 1.11
C TRP A 86 -2.54 13.62 -0.01
N LEU A 87 -3.42 12.64 0.27
CA LEU A 87 -4.38 12.13 -0.71
C LEU A 87 -5.43 13.19 -1.06
N ALA A 88 -6.06 13.79 -0.04
CA ALA A 88 -7.05 14.86 -0.23
C ALA A 88 -6.42 16.06 -0.95
N PHE A 89 -5.25 16.51 -0.51
CA PHE A 89 -4.48 17.56 -1.18
C PHE A 89 -4.21 17.23 -2.65
N THR A 90 -3.80 15.99 -2.95
CA THR A 90 -3.46 15.60 -4.32
C THR A 90 -4.71 15.56 -5.21
N LEU A 91 -5.81 14.96 -4.74
CA LEU A 91 -7.08 14.91 -5.48
C LEU A 91 -7.61 16.32 -5.77
N GLU A 92 -7.62 17.21 -4.78
CA GLU A 92 -8.05 18.60 -4.94
C GLU A 92 -7.19 19.33 -5.99
N ARG A 93 -5.87 19.22 -5.90
CA ARG A 93 -4.93 19.92 -6.79
C ARG A 93 -4.96 19.39 -8.23
N LEU A 94 -5.27 18.13 -8.43
CA LEU A 94 -5.45 17.58 -9.78
C LEU A 94 -6.67 18.16 -10.47
N GLY A 95 -7.71 18.57 -9.73
CA GLY A 95 -8.89 19.26 -10.25
C GLY A 95 -9.68 18.46 -11.31
N GLN A 96 -9.27 17.23 -11.61
CA GLN A 96 -9.93 16.33 -12.54
C GLN A 96 -10.78 15.35 -11.74
N GLY A 97 -12.04 15.17 -12.18
CA GLY A 97 -12.98 14.29 -11.50
C GLY A 97 -12.72 12.83 -11.76
N TYR A 98 -11.58 12.29 -11.30
CA TYR A 98 -11.40 10.83 -11.27
C TYR A 98 -12.41 10.20 -10.34
N GLU A 99 -13.17 9.24 -10.84
CA GLU A 99 -14.19 8.54 -10.05
C GLU A 99 -13.55 7.58 -9.06
N LEU A 100 -12.38 7.02 -9.40
CA LEU A 100 -11.61 6.08 -8.59
C LEU A 100 -10.17 6.54 -8.41
N PHE A 101 -9.60 6.21 -7.26
CA PHE A 101 -8.16 6.24 -7.07
C PHE A 101 -7.65 4.90 -6.55
N ALA A 102 -6.37 4.62 -6.82
CA ALA A 102 -5.65 3.52 -6.21
C ALA A 102 -4.37 4.02 -5.54
N ILE A 103 -4.00 3.45 -4.40
CA ILE A 103 -2.70 3.66 -3.76
C ILE A 103 -1.83 2.44 -4.05
N VAL A 104 -0.76 2.67 -4.81
CA VAL A 104 0.16 1.65 -5.32
C VAL A 104 1.53 1.89 -4.70
N ARG A 105 1.76 1.33 -3.49
CA ARG A 105 2.96 1.63 -2.70
C ARG A 105 4.21 0.98 -3.28
N ALA A 106 5.32 1.70 -3.24
CA ALA A 106 6.64 1.20 -3.64
C ALA A 106 7.10 0.02 -2.75
N THR A 107 6.67 0.02 -1.49
CA THR A 107 7.07 -0.99 -0.50
C THR A 107 6.59 -2.42 -0.78
N ASN A 108 5.69 -2.61 -1.76
CA ASN A 108 5.21 -3.93 -2.19
C ASN A 108 5.68 -4.24 -3.62
N PRO A 109 6.98 -4.56 -3.81
CA PRO A 109 7.56 -4.68 -5.14
C PRO A 109 7.08 -5.89 -5.94
N PHE A 110 6.55 -6.92 -5.28
CA PHE A 110 6.10 -8.16 -5.92
C PHE A 110 4.61 -8.15 -6.30
N ARG A 111 3.89 -7.06 -6.05
CA ARG A 111 2.55 -6.86 -6.57
C ARG A 111 2.61 -6.56 -8.05
N GLY A 112 2.18 -7.51 -8.88
CA GLY A 112 2.18 -7.36 -10.33
C GLY A 112 0.96 -6.60 -10.87
N PRO A 113 0.96 -6.28 -12.18
CA PRO A 113 -0.16 -5.60 -12.85
C PRO A 113 -1.49 -6.36 -12.76
N ASP A 114 -1.44 -7.69 -12.74
CA ASP A 114 -2.65 -8.54 -12.62
C ASP A 114 -3.35 -8.37 -11.27
N ALA A 115 -2.60 -8.16 -10.19
CA ALA A 115 -3.20 -7.89 -8.89
C ALA A 115 -4.01 -6.59 -8.91
N VAL A 116 -3.51 -5.56 -9.60
CA VAL A 116 -4.21 -4.28 -9.76
C VAL A 116 -5.50 -4.46 -10.57
N ARG A 117 -5.44 -5.20 -11.70
CA ARG A 117 -6.63 -5.50 -12.52
C ARG A 117 -7.69 -6.25 -11.72
N ARG A 118 -7.31 -7.35 -11.06
CA ARG A 118 -8.22 -8.15 -10.21
C ARG A 118 -8.85 -7.31 -9.10
N GLY A 119 -8.06 -6.43 -8.46
CA GLY A 119 -8.57 -5.54 -7.41
C GLY A 119 -9.62 -4.56 -7.94
N LEU A 120 -9.37 -3.92 -9.08
CA LEU A 120 -10.35 -3.02 -9.69
C LEU A 120 -11.61 -3.76 -10.12
N GLU A 121 -11.48 -4.88 -10.80
CA GLU A 121 -12.62 -5.72 -11.21
C GLU A 121 -13.46 -6.13 -10.00
N GLN A 122 -12.84 -6.54 -8.91
CA GLN A 122 -13.53 -6.92 -7.69
C GLN A 122 -14.28 -5.74 -7.05
N LEU A 123 -13.69 -4.55 -6.98
CA LEU A 123 -14.39 -3.37 -6.45
C LEU A 123 -15.61 -3.04 -7.32
N LEU A 124 -15.46 -3.06 -8.63
CA LEU A 124 -16.57 -2.79 -9.57
C LEU A 124 -17.67 -3.85 -9.51
N ALA A 125 -17.33 -5.09 -9.15
CA ALA A 125 -18.28 -6.18 -8.93
C ALA A 125 -18.95 -6.16 -7.55
N THR A 126 -18.56 -5.23 -6.66
CA THR A 126 -19.09 -5.07 -5.29
C THR A 126 -19.72 -3.67 -5.13
N PRO A 127 -20.92 -3.43 -5.67
CA PRO A 127 -21.51 -2.08 -5.75
C PRO A 127 -21.73 -1.38 -4.41
N GLU A 128 -21.87 -2.15 -3.33
CA GLU A 128 -22.02 -1.64 -1.97
C GLU A 128 -20.70 -1.17 -1.34
N ALA A 129 -19.55 -1.53 -1.91
CA ALA A 129 -18.25 -1.18 -1.35
C ALA A 129 -17.84 0.26 -1.70
N ASP A 130 -17.40 0.98 -0.69
CA ASP A 130 -16.76 2.29 -0.83
C ASP A 130 -15.31 2.16 -1.28
N SER A 131 -14.66 1.09 -0.86
CA SER A 131 -13.26 0.81 -1.16
C SER A 131 -12.95 -0.69 -1.13
N LEU A 132 -11.76 -1.00 -1.62
CA LEU A 132 -11.15 -2.33 -1.56
C LEU A 132 -9.78 -2.19 -0.90
N ARG A 133 -9.48 -3.11 0.02
CA ARG A 133 -8.20 -3.14 0.72
C ARG A 133 -7.59 -4.54 0.70
N ALA A 134 -6.30 -4.60 0.35
CA ALA A 134 -5.56 -5.84 0.42
C ALA A 134 -5.45 -6.33 1.86
N VAL A 135 -5.69 -7.62 2.05
CA VAL A 135 -5.65 -8.30 3.34
C VAL A 135 -4.97 -9.66 3.25
N GLU A 136 -4.40 -10.10 4.34
CA GLU A 136 -3.85 -11.46 4.51
C GLU A 136 -4.26 -12.07 5.84
N LEU A 137 -4.33 -13.40 5.89
CA LEU A 137 -4.65 -14.12 7.11
C LEU A 137 -3.54 -13.88 8.15
N VAL A 138 -3.93 -13.50 9.35
CA VAL A 138 -2.93 -13.25 10.42
C VAL A 138 -2.19 -14.52 10.82
N LYS A 139 -0.87 -14.41 11.01
CA LYS A 139 -0.06 -15.49 11.58
C LYS A 139 -0.23 -15.59 13.09
N GLN A 140 -0.42 -14.44 13.75
CA GLN A 140 -0.68 -14.34 15.19
C GLN A 140 -2.05 -13.74 15.40
N HIS A 141 -2.96 -14.53 15.97
CA HIS A 141 -4.34 -14.10 16.16
C HIS A 141 -4.45 -12.99 17.22
N PRO A 142 -5.15 -11.87 16.96
CA PRO A 142 -5.24 -10.74 17.89
C PRO A 142 -5.93 -11.10 19.20
N GLY A 143 -6.77 -12.14 19.21
CA GLY A 143 -7.33 -12.70 20.43
C GLY A 143 -6.30 -13.31 21.39
N LYS A 144 -5.05 -13.52 20.93
CA LYS A 144 -3.93 -13.97 21.77
C LYS A 144 -2.98 -12.83 22.13
N MET A 145 -3.32 -11.58 21.79
CA MET A 145 -2.48 -10.41 22.09
C MET A 145 -2.90 -9.76 23.40
N TRP A 146 -1.93 -9.13 24.07
CA TRP A 146 -2.11 -8.54 25.39
C TRP A 146 -1.60 -7.11 25.41
N LEU A 147 -2.31 -6.25 26.13
CA LEU A 147 -1.86 -4.89 26.45
C LEU A 147 -1.19 -4.90 27.82
N LEU A 148 0.03 -4.41 27.89
CA LEU A 148 0.74 -4.21 29.15
C LEU A 148 0.21 -2.96 29.85
N ALA A 149 0.06 -3.03 31.19
CA ALA A 149 -0.16 -1.84 32.01
C ALA A 149 1.11 -0.97 32.02
N GLU A 150 0.97 0.32 32.37
CA GLU A 150 2.10 1.26 32.44
C GLU A 150 3.25 0.78 33.32
N ASN A 151 2.89 0.13 34.46
CA ASN A 151 3.87 -0.43 35.41
C ASN A 151 4.57 -1.71 34.88
N ARG A 152 4.18 -2.24 33.74
CA ARG A 152 4.68 -3.47 33.09
C ARG A 152 4.61 -4.74 33.97
N ARG A 153 3.84 -4.72 35.06
CA ARG A 153 3.69 -5.87 35.98
C ARG A 153 2.43 -6.68 35.73
N THR A 154 1.45 -6.08 35.06
CA THR A 154 0.18 -6.71 34.73
C THR A 154 -0.15 -6.49 33.28
N MET A 155 -1.03 -7.33 32.74
CA MET A 155 -1.49 -7.21 31.34
C MET A 155 -2.97 -7.62 31.29
N ARG A 156 -3.65 -7.13 30.26
CA ARG A 156 -5.03 -7.51 29.94
C ARG A 156 -5.11 -7.92 28.46
N PRO A 157 -6.08 -8.79 28.08
CA PRO A 157 -6.29 -9.10 26.67
C PRO A 157 -6.48 -7.83 25.83
N LEU A 158 -5.96 -7.82 24.61
CA LEU A 158 -6.20 -6.75 23.64
C LEU A 158 -7.69 -6.69 23.26
N LEU A 159 -8.31 -7.86 23.07
CA LEU A 159 -9.72 -8.01 22.71
C LEU A 159 -10.45 -8.79 23.83
N ASP A 160 -11.59 -8.25 24.26
CA ASP A 160 -12.52 -8.92 25.18
C ASP A 160 -13.64 -9.58 24.36
N GLN A 161 -13.31 -10.70 23.72
CA GLN A 161 -14.22 -11.47 22.88
C GLN A 161 -14.19 -12.94 23.24
N ALA A 162 -15.30 -13.64 22.99
CA ALA A 162 -15.48 -15.06 23.26
C ALA A 162 -16.14 -15.78 22.07
N THR A 163 -15.87 -17.08 21.97
CA THR A 163 -16.56 -18.01 21.07
C THR A 163 -17.04 -19.18 21.91
N LEU A 164 -18.32 -19.53 21.87
CA LEU A 164 -18.94 -20.56 22.70
C LEU A 164 -18.64 -20.40 24.20
N ASP A 165 -18.76 -19.17 24.71
CA ASP A 165 -18.46 -18.77 26.10
C ASP A 165 -17.00 -18.95 26.53
N VAL A 166 -16.09 -19.25 25.61
CA VAL A 166 -14.65 -19.31 25.89
C VAL A 166 -13.97 -18.04 25.34
N ALA A 167 -13.37 -17.28 26.25
CA ALA A 167 -12.61 -16.09 25.86
C ALA A 167 -11.49 -16.44 24.86
N TRP A 168 -11.31 -15.62 23.83
CA TRP A 168 -10.37 -15.91 22.74
C TRP A 168 -8.93 -16.14 23.23
N HIS A 169 -8.50 -15.41 24.26
CA HIS A 169 -7.16 -15.59 24.83
C HIS A 169 -6.97 -16.95 25.52
N ALA A 170 -8.06 -17.59 25.98
CA ALA A 170 -8.04 -18.90 26.63
C ALA A 170 -8.35 -20.06 25.66
N GLY A 171 -9.04 -19.80 24.54
CA GLY A 171 -9.44 -20.82 23.56
C GLY A 171 -8.28 -21.44 22.80
N GLN A 172 -8.50 -22.62 22.21
CA GLN A 172 -7.56 -23.23 21.28
C GLN A 172 -7.45 -22.41 20.00
N TYR A 173 -6.25 -22.30 19.41
CA TYR A 173 -6.01 -21.47 18.22
C TYR A 173 -6.92 -21.86 17.04
N GLN A 174 -7.13 -23.15 16.83
CA GLN A 174 -7.97 -23.69 15.75
C GLN A 174 -9.47 -23.41 15.92
N ALA A 175 -9.91 -23.07 17.14
CA ALA A 175 -11.29 -22.70 17.43
C ALA A 175 -11.57 -21.20 17.27
N LEU A 176 -10.53 -20.40 17.02
CA LEU A 176 -10.69 -18.96 16.82
C LEU A 176 -11.18 -18.68 15.39
N PRO A 177 -12.02 -17.65 15.19
CA PRO A 177 -12.44 -17.26 13.86
C PRO A 177 -11.26 -16.75 13.04
N PRO A 178 -11.27 -16.89 11.71
CA PRO A 178 -10.23 -16.32 10.87
C PRO A 178 -10.23 -14.79 10.97
N VAL A 179 -9.07 -14.22 11.23
CA VAL A 179 -8.86 -12.77 11.27
C VAL A 179 -7.82 -12.38 10.23
N TYR A 180 -8.07 -11.26 9.56
CA TYR A 180 -7.20 -10.76 8.52
C TYR A 180 -6.58 -9.43 8.93
N VAL A 181 -5.31 -9.25 8.58
CA VAL A 181 -4.61 -7.98 8.73
C VAL A 181 -4.58 -7.25 7.39
N GLN A 182 -4.77 -5.95 7.42
CA GLN A 182 -4.58 -5.14 6.24
C GLN A 182 -3.12 -5.22 5.76
N SER A 183 -2.95 -5.36 4.46
CA SER A 183 -1.66 -5.26 3.80
C SER A 183 -1.60 -3.96 2.99
N SER A 184 -0.40 -3.43 2.81
CA SER A 184 -0.17 -2.22 2.00
C SER A 184 -0.10 -2.52 0.49
N ALA A 185 -0.37 -3.75 0.08
CA ALA A 185 -0.19 -4.19 -1.30
C ALA A 185 -1.09 -3.43 -2.29
N LEU A 186 -2.36 -3.21 -1.96
CA LEU A 186 -3.29 -2.52 -2.84
C LEU A 186 -4.43 -1.89 -2.05
N GLU A 187 -4.73 -0.65 -2.37
CA GLU A 187 -5.91 0.08 -1.89
C GLU A 187 -6.56 0.74 -3.12
N ILE A 188 -7.85 0.53 -3.32
CA ILE A 188 -8.64 1.20 -4.38
C ILE A 188 -9.91 1.72 -3.74
N ALA A 189 -10.30 2.96 -4.04
CA ALA A 189 -11.54 3.53 -3.49
C ALA A 189 -12.21 4.49 -4.48
N TRP A 190 -13.50 4.70 -4.28
CA TRP A 190 -14.23 5.77 -4.93
C TRP A 190 -13.75 7.13 -4.40
N SER A 191 -13.41 8.05 -5.29
CA SER A 191 -12.86 9.36 -4.91
C SER A 191 -13.83 10.20 -4.06
N ARG A 192 -15.14 9.99 -4.24
CA ARG A 192 -16.19 10.63 -3.42
C ARG A 192 -16.00 10.38 -1.92
N VAL A 193 -15.47 9.21 -1.55
CA VAL A 193 -15.26 8.82 -0.15
C VAL A 193 -14.40 9.83 0.61
N VAL A 194 -13.35 10.33 -0.04
CA VAL A 194 -12.45 11.32 0.57
C VAL A 194 -13.21 12.61 0.93
N ALA A 195 -14.05 13.11 0.03
CA ALA A 195 -14.82 14.34 0.27
C ALA A 195 -15.98 14.13 1.24
N GLU A 196 -16.67 12.99 1.18
CA GLU A 196 -17.88 12.71 1.97
C GLU A 196 -17.57 12.29 3.41
N THR A 197 -16.46 11.55 3.62
CA THR A 197 -16.18 10.94 4.93
C THR A 197 -14.90 11.46 5.60
N GLY A 198 -14.06 12.18 4.87
CA GLY A 198 -12.73 12.57 5.36
C GLY A 198 -11.79 11.36 5.60
N THR A 199 -12.13 10.19 5.06
CA THR A 199 -11.31 8.98 5.12
C THR A 199 -10.95 8.51 3.71
N ARG A 200 -10.05 7.57 3.59
CA ARG A 200 -9.69 6.97 2.29
C ARG A 200 -10.40 5.65 2.02
N GLU A 201 -11.06 5.09 3.03
CA GLU A 201 -11.72 3.78 2.94
C GLU A 201 -13.25 3.83 2.94
N GLY A 202 -13.88 4.86 3.52
CA GLY A 202 -15.34 4.94 3.67
C GLY A 202 -15.90 4.01 4.73
N GLY A 203 -17.17 3.66 4.62
CA GLY A 203 -17.90 2.83 5.57
C GLY A 203 -17.92 1.34 5.25
N VAL A 204 -17.88 0.98 3.96
CA VAL A 204 -17.92 -0.42 3.49
C VAL A 204 -16.65 -0.75 2.71
N VAL A 205 -15.83 -1.64 3.27
CA VAL A 205 -14.53 -2.02 2.70
C VAL A 205 -14.56 -3.47 2.22
N ALA A 206 -14.34 -3.68 0.93
CA ALA A 206 -14.20 -5.02 0.36
C ALA A 206 -12.79 -5.58 0.61
N PRO A 207 -12.64 -6.84 1.07
CA PRO A 207 -11.33 -7.45 1.25
C PRO A 207 -10.76 -7.93 -0.09
N PHE A 208 -9.51 -7.60 -0.38
CA PHE A 208 -8.76 -8.17 -1.51
C PHE A 208 -7.71 -9.15 -0.98
N PHE A 209 -7.89 -10.41 -1.27
CA PHE A 209 -6.96 -11.46 -0.83
C PHE A 209 -5.77 -11.51 -1.79
N THR A 210 -4.58 -11.19 -1.25
CA THR A 210 -3.32 -11.30 -1.99
C THR A 210 -2.85 -12.74 -2.09
N GLY A 211 -2.19 -13.09 -3.20
CA GLY A 211 -1.63 -14.40 -3.45
C GLY A 211 -0.09 -14.40 -3.45
N GLY A 212 0.52 -15.54 -3.13
CA GLY A 212 1.97 -15.71 -3.22
C GLY A 212 2.77 -14.67 -2.43
N TYR A 213 3.54 -13.85 -3.14
CA TYR A 213 4.39 -12.81 -2.55
C TYR A 213 3.83 -11.38 -2.74
N GLU A 214 2.60 -11.22 -3.23
CA GLU A 214 1.99 -9.90 -3.50
C GLU A 214 1.92 -9.00 -2.26
N SER A 215 1.78 -9.58 -1.06
CA SER A 215 1.71 -8.84 0.20
C SER A 215 3.06 -8.56 0.84
N VAL A 216 4.16 -9.09 0.30
CA VAL A 216 5.49 -8.84 0.85
C VAL A 216 5.77 -7.35 0.84
N ASN A 217 5.99 -6.82 2.04
CA ASN A 217 6.24 -5.40 2.27
C ASN A 217 7.69 -5.19 2.70
N VAL A 218 8.30 -4.11 2.23
CA VAL A 218 9.68 -3.72 2.56
C VAL A 218 9.62 -2.53 3.49
N ASP A 219 9.74 -2.77 4.79
CA ASP A 219 9.66 -1.71 5.81
C ASP A 219 10.97 -1.44 6.52
N ASP A 220 11.82 -2.44 6.67
CA ASP A 220 13.13 -2.37 7.32
C ASP A 220 14.21 -3.11 6.51
N GLU A 221 15.44 -3.18 7.05
CA GLU A 221 16.57 -3.83 6.38
C GLU A 221 16.40 -5.35 6.28
N GLU A 222 15.75 -6.00 7.24
CA GLU A 222 15.48 -7.44 7.18
C GLU A 222 14.51 -7.77 6.04
N ASP A 223 13.48 -6.95 5.87
CA ASP A 223 12.56 -7.04 4.74
C ASP A 223 13.28 -6.80 3.42
N TRP A 224 14.21 -5.83 3.39
CA TRP A 224 15.02 -5.54 2.20
C TRP A 224 15.84 -6.77 1.79
N GLU A 225 16.62 -7.34 2.72
CA GLU A 225 17.39 -8.56 2.47
C GLU A 225 16.49 -9.74 2.04
N ARG A 226 15.31 -9.84 2.64
CA ARG A 226 14.32 -10.85 2.23
C ARG A 226 13.89 -10.64 0.80
N ALA A 227 13.60 -9.41 0.39
CA ALA A 227 13.21 -9.09 -0.98
C ALA A 227 14.33 -9.44 -1.98
N GLU A 228 15.59 -9.10 -1.67
CA GLU A 228 16.74 -9.49 -2.49
C GLU A 228 16.89 -11.01 -2.63
N ARG A 229 16.71 -11.76 -1.52
CA ARG A 229 16.74 -13.24 -1.55
C ARG A 229 15.62 -13.82 -2.40
N LEU A 230 14.41 -13.27 -2.32
CA LEU A 230 13.28 -13.73 -3.13
C LEU A 230 13.51 -13.52 -4.62
N VAL A 231 14.10 -12.38 -5.00
CA VAL A 231 14.44 -12.09 -6.39
C VAL A 231 15.58 -13.00 -6.86
N SER A 232 16.68 -13.08 -6.12
CA SER A 232 17.86 -13.84 -6.53
C SER A 232 17.62 -15.35 -6.64
N SER A 233 16.70 -15.87 -5.82
CA SER A 233 16.29 -17.29 -5.89
C SER A 233 15.26 -17.58 -6.98
N GLY A 234 14.69 -16.55 -7.61
CA GLY A 234 13.57 -16.71 -8.54
C GLY A 234 12.23 -17.09 -7.89
N ALA A 235 12.13 -17.04 -6.55
CA ALA A 235 10.91 -17.38 -5.82
C ALA A 235 9.81 -16.35 -6.01
N ALA A 236 10.17 -15.07 -6.19
CA ALA A 236 9.25 -13.99 -6.51
C ALA A 236 9.72 -13.21 -7.74
N VAL A 237 8.76 -12.71 -8.50
CA VAL A 237 9.01 -11.99 -9.75
C VAL A 237 8.64 -10.53 -9.57
N LEU A 238 9.53 -9.64 -9.95
CA LEU A 238 9.28 -8.20 -10.04
C LEU A 238 8.58 -7.86 -11.37
N THR A 239 7.79 -6.81 -11.38
CA THR A 239 7.28 -6.25 -12.64
C THR A 239 8.46 -5.86 -13.54
N VAL A 240 8.42 -6.24 -14.81
CA VAL A 240 9.48 -5.92 -15.77
C VAL A 240 9.51 -4.41 -16.00
N VAL A 241 10.66 -3.79 -15.77
CA VAL A 241 10.88 -2.36 -16.01
C VAL A 241 11.42 -2.19 -17.43
N GLY A 242 10.66 -1.54 -18.29
CA GLY A 242 11.01 -1.37 -19.71
C GLY A 242 12.04 -0.28 -19.98
N ARG A 243 12.39 0.55 -19.00
CA ARG A 243 13.35 1.65 -19.12
C ARG A 243 14.71 1.26 -18.53
N PRO A 244 15.80 1.85 -19.01
CA PRO A 244 17.11 1.66 -18.37
C PRO A 244 17.11 2.22 -16.94
N PRO A 245 17.99 1.73 -16.05
CA PRO A 245 18.15 2.28 -14.71
C PRO A 245 18.36 3.80 -14.73
N TYR A 246 17.72 4.50 -13.80
CA TYR A 246 17.94 5.94 -13.64
C TYR A 246 19.39 6.21 -13.22
N ALA A 247 20.09 6.97 -14.03
CA ALA A 247 21.45 7.42 -13.71
C ALA A 247 21.35 8.71 -12.88
N HIS A 248 21.72 8.68 -11.60
CA HIS A 248 21.87 9.90 -10.80
C HIS A 248 22.87 10.82 -11.48
N GLY A 249 22.42 11.99 -11.89
CA GLY A 249 23.08 13.11 -12.54
C GLY A 249 24.49 12.90 -13.14
N ARG A 250 24.56 12.96 -14.48
CA ARG A 250 25.77 13.50 -15.12
C ARG A 250 25.75 15.02 -15.03
#